data_066fe8d17bfd18e58acfa1503ac670d8
#
_entry.id   066fe8d17bfd18e58acfa1503ac670d8
#
_cell.length_a   1.000
_cell.length_b   1.000
_cell.length_c   1.000
_cell.angle_alpha   90.00
_cell.angle_beta   90.00
_cell.angle_gamma   90.00
#
_symmetry.space_group_name_H-M   'P 1'
#
loop_
_entity.id
_entity.type
_entity.pdbx_description
1 polymer ?
#
loop_
_entity_poly.entity_id
_entity_poly.type
_entity_poly.pdbx_seq_one_letter_code
_entity_poly.pdbx_strand_id
1 'polypeptide(L)'
;MKKKTLVPLLVFLMGICLVSLVVYNTDTHEKEQSRTTAQLNATTYGERIENEIINGIEITDVLKQLLISGTGEINQFDTIAKNIMSDSVESVQLAPADIVTDIYPADGNEAGKIDLIHDKERGEISIYARDHHTIVTQGPFELKQGGYGIAVRNPIYLKDENGQEYFWGFTIVILRVPDIFSDATSALSKFGYEYSLSKTDNPWSDNYKIIYQSDRQLTNPVSYDFTIGTENWKFEVTPENGWENNTLIAVISVFFIAITMLLVTLTRMWLVSKENKNKFQILAHTDSLTGIY
;
A
#
# COMPACT_ATOMS: atom_id res chain seq x y z
N MET A 1 28.86 37.68 -35.97
CA MET A 1 27.57 37.99 -35.35
C MET A 1 27.68 39.27 -34.54
N LYS A 2 26.81 40.28 -34.75
CA LYS A 2 26.90 41.56 -34.02
C LYS A 2 26.59 41.32 -32.53
N LYS A 3 27.33 41.98 -31.61
CA LYS A 3 27.16 41.86 -30.15
C LYS A 3 25.69 41.96 -29.69
N LYS A 4 24.85 42.67 -30.42
CA LYS A 4 23.41 42.87 -30.19
C LYS A 4 22.57 41.60 -30.30
N THR A 5 23.01 40.57 -31.02
CA THR A 5 22.32 39.30 -31.17
C THR A 5 22.96 38.19 -30.36
N LEU A 6 24.30 38.23 -30.18
CA LEU A 6 25.04 37.21 -29.46
C LEU A 6 24.76 37.22 -27.95
N VAL A 7 24.79 38.42 -27.31
CA VAL A 7 24.61 38.54 -25.85
C VAL A 7 23.18 38.14 -25.43
N PRO A 8 22.09 38.65 -26.05
CA PRO A 8 20.74 38.17 -25.74
C PRO A 8 20.53 36.66 -25.98
N LEU A 9 21.16 36.09 -27.02
CA LEU A 9 21.14 34.65 -27.28
C LEU A 9 21.82 33.85 -26.16
N LEU A 10 22.95 34.30 -25.67
CA LEU A 10 23.64 33.68 -24.53
C LEU A 10 22.79 33.75 -23.25
N VAL A 11 22.17 34.89 -22.97
CA VAL A 11 21.25 35.06 -21.84
C VAL A 11 20.06 34.09 -21.96
N PHE A 12 19.50 33.94 -23.17
CA PHE A 12 18.41 32.99 -23.42
C PHE A 12 18.85 31.55 -23.18
N LEU A 13 19.98 31.12 -23.72
CA LEU A 13 20.50 29.75 -23.53
C LEU A 13 20.83 29.46 -22.05
N MET A 14 21.45 30.41 -21.35
CA MET A 14 21.65 30.28 -19.90
C MET A 14 20.31 30.16 -19.14
N GLY A 15 19.34 30.99 -19.49
CA GLY A 15 18.01 30.96 -18.90
C GLY A 15 17.33 29.60 -19.08
N ILE A 16 17.34 29.06 -20.30
CA ILE A 16 16.76 27.72 -20.55
C ILE A 16 17.51 26.65 -19.77
N CYS A 17 18.82 26.69 -19.69
CA CYS A 17 19.62 25.75 -18.90
C CYS A 17 19.24 25.81 -17.41
N LEU A 18 19.09 27.01 -16.85
CA LEU A 18 18.67 27.19 -15.46
C LEU A 18 17.23 26.69 -15.23
N VAL A 19 16.29 27.00 -16.14
CA VAL A 19 14.91 26.49 -16.06
C VAL A 19 14.91 24.97 -16.06
N SER A 20 15.65 24.33 -16.98
CA SER A 20 15.73 22.87 -17.04
C SER A 20 16.28 22.26 -15.75
N LEU A 21 17.31 22.90 -15.17
CA LEU A 21 17.89 22.44 -13.90
C LEU A 21 16.92 22.59 -12.73
N VAL A 22 16.22 23.72 -12.62
CA VAL A 22 15.22 23.95 -11.57
C VAL A 22 14.06 22.95 -11.71
N VAL A 23 13.53 22.78 -12.91
CA VAL A 23 12.44 21.83 -13.19
C VAL A 23 12.87 20.41 -12.83
N TYR A 24 14.05 19.98 -13.26
CA TYR A 24 14.57 18.64 -12.95
C TYR A 24 14.72 18.42 -11.43
N ASN A 25 15.32 19.36 -10.71
CA ASN A 25 15.49 19.25 -9.27
C ASN A 25 14.15 19.24 -8.53
N THR A 26 13.20 20.08 -8.95
CA THR A 26 11.87 20.12 -8.33
C THR A 26 11.10 18.81 -8.59
N ASP A 27 11.11 18.31 -9.82
CA ASP A 27 10.46 17.05 -10.17
C ASP A 27 11.03 15.88 -9.37
N THR A 28 12.36 15.79 -9.27
CA THR A 28 13.02 14.74 -8.48
C THR A 28 12.64 14.83 -7.00
N HIS A 29 12.66 16.02 -6.44
CA HIS A 29 12.34 16.24 -5.02
C HIS A 29 10.86 15.94 -4.71
N GLU A 30 9.93 16.37 -5.56
CA GLU A 30 8.50 16.08 -5.45
C GLU A 30 8.24 14.56 -5.52
N LYS A 31 8.88 13.86 -6.46
CA LYS A 31 8.78 12.38 -6.56
C LYS A 31 9.29 11.68 -5.31
N GLU A 32 10.45 12.07 -4.78
CA GLU A 32 11.02 11.50 -3.56
C GLU A 32 10.12 11.75 -2.35
N GLN A 33 9.58 12.96 -2.20
CA GLN A 33 8.66 13.31 -1.13
C GLN A 33 7.35 12.53 -1.24
N SER A 34 6.79 12.42 -2.44
CA SER A 34 5.58 11.63 -2.72
C SER A 34 5.81 10.16 -2.38
N ARG A 35 6.95 9.58 -2.78
CA ARG A 35 7.28 8.18 -2.43
C ARG A 35 7.48 7.97 -0.94
N THR A 36 8.15 8.89 -0.26
CA THR A 36 8.34 8.83 1.19
C THR A 36 6.99 8.86 1.93
N THR A 37 6.10 9.75 1.52
CA THR A 37 4.76 9.86 2.11
C THR A 37 3.93 8.61 1.83
N ALA A 38 3.96 8.09 0.60
CA ALA A 38 3.27 6.86 0.24
C ALA A 38 3.83 5.64 1.01
N GLN A 39 5.17 5.57 1.20
CA GLN A 39 5.80 4.51 1.99
C GLN A 39 5.35 4.57 3.45
N LEU A 40 5.27 5.76 4.04
CA LEU A 40 4.76 5.94 5.40
C LEU A 40 3.30 5.48 5.51
N ASN A 41 2.47 5.82 4.53
CA ASN A 41 1.09 5.36 4.46
C ASN A 41 1.01 3.83 4.29
N ALA A 42 1.81 3.24 3.39
CA ALA A 42 1.86 1.80 3.20
C ALA A 42 2.23 1.08 4.50
N THR A 43 3.23 1.58 5.23
CA THR A 43 3.63 1.03 6.55
C THR A 43 2.50 1.20 7.57
N THR A 44 1.99 2.42 7.76
CA THR A 44 0.98 2.69 8.81
C THR A 44 -0.30 1.89 8.61
N TYR A 45 -0.80 1.82 7.39
CA TYR A 45 -2.05 1.09 7.10
C TYR A 45 -1.82 -0.39 6.91
N GLY A 46 -0.63 -0.80 6.44
CA GLY A 46 -0.22 -2.19 6.40
C GLY A 46 -0.09 -2.81 7.79
N GLU A 47 0.56 -2.14 8.73
CA GLU A 47 0.62 -2.55 10.16
C GLU A 47 -0.79 -2.66 10.77
N ARG A 48 -1.70 -1.76 10.40
CA ARG A 48 -3.08 -1.84 10.87
C ARG A 48 -3.80 -3.07 10.33
N ILE A 49 -3.62 -3.39 9.05
CA ILE A 49 -4.17 -4.60 8.42
C ILE A 49 -3.58 -5.86 9.06
N GLU A 50 -2.25 -5.89 9.26
CA GLU A 50 -1.55 -6.97 9.94
C GLU A 50 -2.12 -7.21 11.36
N ASN A 51 -2.31 -6.14 12.13
CA ASN A 51 -2.87 -6.22 13.49
C ASN A 51 -4.31 -6.75 13.50
N GLU A 52 -5.15 -6.40 12.52
CA GLU A 52 -6.51 -6.96 12.43
C GLU A 52 -6.50 -8.47 12.15
N ILE A 53 -5.56 -8.95 11.33
CA ILE A 53 -5.38 -10.39 11.11
C ILE A 53 -4.85 -11.07 12.39
N ILE A 54 -3.89 -10.46 13.08
CA ILE A 54 -3.34 -10.95 14.34
C ILE A 54 -4.44 -11.03 15.41
N ASN A 55 -5.32 -10.06 15.51
CA ASN A 55 -6.48 -10.12 16.41
C ASN A 55 -7.36 -11.35 16.16
N GLY A 56 -7.56 -11.72 14.88
CA GLY A 56 -8.23 -12.96 14.52
C GLY A 56 -7.48 -14.22 14.99
N ILE A 57 -6.14 -14.20 14.92
CA ILE A 57 -5.29 -15.28 15.41
C ILE A 57 -5.37 -15.40 16.95
N GLU A 58 -5.36 -14.28 17.66
CA GLU A 58 -5.48 -14.25 19.13
C GLU A 58 -6.78 -14.90 19.61
N ILE A 59 -7.87 -14.75 18.86
CA ILE A 59 -9.14 -15.48 19.15
C ILE A 59 -8.91 -17.00 19.11
N THR A 60 -8.18 -17.50 18.10
CA THR A 60 -7.87 -18.95 18.03
C THR A 60 -7.00 -19.42 19.17
N ASP A 61 -6.05 -18.57 19.64
CA ASP A 61 -5.20 -18.89 20.79
C ASP A 61 -5.98 -18.87 22.11
N VAL A 62 -6.94 -17.96 22.29
CA VAL A 62 -7.86 -18.00 23.45
C VAL A 62 -8.62 -19.30 23.50
N LEU A 63 -9.20 -19.72 22.36
CA LEU A 63 -9.90 -21.01 22.27
C LEU A 63 -8.97 -22.20 22.58
N LYS A 64 -7.73 -22.16 22.07
CA LYS A 64 -6.71 -23.16 22.39
C LYS A 64 -6.46 -23.28 23.90
N GLN A 65 -6.31 -22.16 24.58
CA GLN A 65 -6.11 -22.17 26.04
C GLN A 65 -7.32 -22.73 26.80
N LEU A 66 -8.52 -22.44 26.33
CA LEU A 66 -9.76 -23.00 26.92
C LEU A 66 -9.85 -24.51 26.69
N LEU A 67 -9.50 -25.00 25.49
CA LEU A 67 -9.44 -26.44 25.20
C LEU A 67 -8.43 -27.17 26.06
N ILE A 68 -7.23 -26.60 26.24
CA ILE A 68 -6.19 -27.17 27.11
C ILE A 68 -6.68 -27.25 28.56
N SER A 69 -7.32 -26.20 29.07
CA SER A 69 -7.82 -26.14 30.45
C SER A 69 -9.08 -27.00 30.65
N GLY A 70 -9.90 -27.16 29.61
CA GLY A 70 -11.13 -27.93 29.62
C GLY A 70 -10.97 -29.38 29.18
N THR A 71 -9.74 -29.89 29.06
CA THR A 71 -9.42 -31.26 28.61
C THR A 71 -10.05 -31.61 27.24
N GLY A 72 -10.03 -30.66 26.32
CA GLY A 72 -10.50 -30.82 24.94
C GLY A 72 -11.97 -30.41 24.72
N GLU A 73 -12.61 -29.80 25.72
CA GLU A 73 -14.00 -29.29 25.63
C GLU A 73 -14.06 -27.82 26.05
N ILE A 74 -14.94 -27.07 25.41
CA ILE A 74 -15.27 -25.69 25.80
C ILE A 74 -16.74 -25.65 26.24
N ASN A 75 -16.95 -25.55 27.56
CA ASN A 75 -18.26 -25.35 28.10
C ASN A 75 -18.82 -23.98 27.74
N GLN A 76 -20.09 -23.89 27.30
CA GLN A 76 -20.75 -22.65 26.90
C GLN A 76 -20.02 -21.95 25.71
N PHE A 77 -19.56 -22.71 24.72
CA PHE A 77 -18.87 -22.22 23.55
C PHE A 77 -19.54 -21.00 22.89
N ASP A 78 -20.86 -21.06 22.66
CA ASP A 78 -21.60 -19.95 22.02
C ASP A 78 -21.51 -18.64 22.80
N THR A 79 -21.57 -18.75 24.15
CA THR A 79 -21.45 -17.55 25.00
C THR A 79 -20.06 -16.95 24.95
N ILE A 80 -19.05 -17.80 24.96
CA ILE A 80 -17.65 -17.37 24.86
C ILE A 80 -17.37 -16.78 23.47
N ALA A 81 -17.73 -17.50 22.42
CA ALA A 81 -17.56 -17.07 21.04
C ALA A 81 -18.21 -15.70 20.80
N LYS A 82 -19.44 -15.50 21.27
CA LYS A 82 -20.14 -14.21 21.19
C LYS A 82 -19.37 -13.06 21.84
N ASN A 83 -18.70 -13.33 22.95
CA ASN A 83 -18.01 -12.29 23.72
C ASN A 83 -16.62 -11.94 23.15
N ILE A 84 -15.98 -12.87 22.42
CA ILE A 84 -14.64 -12.67 21.85
C ILE A 84 -14.66 -12.23 20.38
N MET A 85 -15.81 -12.34 19.70
CA MET A 85 -15.95 -11.88 18.31
C MET A 85 -15.90 -10.35 18.22
N SER A 86 -15.23 -9.86 17.20
CA SER A 86 -15.29 -8.47 16.71
C SER A 86 -16.18 -8.36 15.48
N ASP A 87 -16.49 -7.13 15.06
CA ASP A 87 -17.33 -6.85 13.88
C ASP A 87 -16.73 -7.40 12.58
N SER A 88 -15.41 -7.56 12.51
CA SER A 88 -14.70 -8.13 11.35
C SER A 88 -14.67 -9.66 11.32
N VAL A 89 -15.16 -10.34 12.38
CA VAL A 89 -15.21 -11.80 12.48
C VAL A 89 -16.57 -12.31 12.03
N GLU A 90 -16.60 -13.13 10.98
CA GLU A 90 -17.81 -13.79 10.47
C GLU A 90 -18.24 -14.95 11.36
N SER A 91 -17.29 -15.80 11.75
CA SER A 91 -17.57 -16.94 12.64
C SER A 91 -16.32 -17.43 13.38
N VAL A 92 -16.60 -18.06 14.51
CA VAL A 92 -15.63 -18.79 15.34
C VAL A 92 -16.05 -20.26 15.34
N GLN A 93 -15.08 -21.19 15.16
CA GLN A 93 -15.38 -22.59 14.94
C GLN A 93 -14.40 -23.50 15.68
N LEU A 94 -14.89 -24.68 16.07
CA LEU A 94 -14.09 -25.78 16.59
C LEU A 94 -14.22 -26.99 15.65
N ALA A 95 -13.10 -27.64 15.38
CA ALA A 95 -13.05 -28.82 14.51
C ALA A 95 -12.26 -29.94 15.18
N PRO A 96 -12.84 -30.62 16.20
CA PRO A 96 -12.21 -31.83 16.76
C PRO A 96 -12.13 -32.92 15.70
N ALA A 97 -11.01 -33.67 15.66
CA ALA A 97 -10.77 -34.70 14.66
C ALA A 97 -11.11 -34.28 13.22
N ASP A 98 -10.73 -33.02 12.88
CA ASP A 98 -10.84 -32.44 11.53
C ASP A 98 -12.25 -32.06 11.03
N ILE A 99 -13.29 -32.37 11.79
CA ILE A 99 -14.69 -32.08 11.44
C ILE A 99 -15.18 -30.88 12.24
N VAL A 100 -15.66 -29.85 11.57
CA VAL A 100 -16.21 -28.66 12.23
C VAL A 100 -17.52 -29.05 12.93
N THR A 101 -17.52 -29.11 14.26
CA THR A 101 -18.68 -29.50 15.09
C THR A 101 -19.39 -28.32 15.72
N ASP A 102 -18.64 -27.29 16.12
CA ASP A 102 -19.14 -26.11 16.81
C ASP A 102 -18.87 -24.87 15.96
N ILE A 103 -19.88 -24.05 15.72
CA ILE A 103 -19.82 -22.85 14.94
C ILE A 103 -20.68 -21.76 15.59
N TYR A 104 -20.10 -20.61 15.82
CA TYR A 104 -20.85 -19.43 16.25
C TYR A 104 -20.60 -18.24 15.31
N PRO A 105 -21.64 -17.52 14.84
CA PRO A 105 -23.04 -17.83 14.97
C PRO A 105 -23.43 -19.11 14.18
N ALA A 106 -24.42 -19.83 14.68
CA ALA A 106 -24.90 -21.08 14.06
C ALA A 106 -25.72 -20.82 12.78
N ASP A 107 -26.38 -19.65 12.70
CA ASP A 107 -27.24 -19.27 11.58
C ASP A 107 -26.45 -19.17 10.27
N GLY A 108 -26.90 -19.94 9.24
CA GLY A 108 -26.23 -19.98 7.93
C GLY A 108 -24.98 -20.86 7.86
N ASN A 109 -24.55 -21.46 8.96
CA ASN A 109 -23.39 -22.35 9.05
C ASN A 109 -23.81 -23.82 9.20
N GLU A 110 -23.00 -24.73 8.62
CA GLU A 110 -23.32 -26.17 8.61
C GLU A 110 -22.33 -26.95 9.48
N ALA A 111 -22.58 -27.00 10.79
CA ALA A 111 -21.84 -27.87 11.70
C ALA A 111 -21.98 -29.36 11.31
N GLY A 112 -20.92 -30.15 11.51
CA GLY A 112 -20.88 -31.58 11.24
C GLY A 112 -20.75 -32.00 9.77
N LYS A 113 -20.62 -31.05 8.84
CA LYS A 113 -20.50 -31.33 7.39
C LYS A 113 -19.17 -30.89 6.77
N ILE A 114 -18.41 -30.09 7.45
CA ILE A 114 -17.15 -29.56 6.94
C ILE A 114 -16.02 -30.43 7.47
N ASP A 115 -15.44 -31.25 6.59
CA ASP A 115 -14.25 -32.04 6.84
C ASP A 115 -13.05 -31.26 6.31
N LEU A 116 -12.14 -30.88 7.17
CA LEU A 116 -11.04 -29.98 6.82
C LEU A 116 -9.87 -30.69 6.15
N ILE A 117 -9.67 -31.97 6.39
CA ILE A 117 -8.53 -32.73 5.85
C ILE A 117 -8.89 -33.46 4.55
N HIS A 118 -10.09 -34.03 4.45
CA HIS A 118 -10.50 -34.76 3.26
C HIS A 118 -11.20 -33.91 2.20
N ASP A 119 -11.39 -32.61 2.47
CA ASP A 119 -11.92 -31.66 1.50
C ASP A 119 -10.85 -31.35 0.42
N LYS A 120 -11.29 -31.29 -0.85
CA LYS A 120 -10.38 -31.10 -2.00
C LYS A 120 -9.69 -29.74 -2.03
N GLU A 121 -10.31 -28.71 -1.50
CA GLU A 121 -9.81 -27.34 -1.52
C GLU A 121 -9.09 -26.96 -0.22
N ARG A 122 -9.51 -27.56 0.90
CA ARG A 122 -9.02 -27.24 2.25
C ARG A 122 -7.99 -28.21 2.78
N GLY A 123 -7.94 -29.43 2.22
CA GLY A 123 -7.17 -30.55 2.77
C GLY A 123 -5.68 -30.29 2.81
N GLU A 124 -5.08 -29.90 1.70
CA GLU A 124 -3.62 -29.70 1.63
C GLU A 124 -3.11 -28.69 2.66
N ILE A 125 -3.78 -27.54 2.78
CA ILE A 125 -3.36 -26.49 3.70
C ILE A 125 -3.65 -26.87 5.17
N SER A 126 -4.72 -27.63 5.44
CA SER A 126 -5.03 -28.12 6.77
C SER A 126 -4.04 -29.20 7.23
N ILE A 127 -3.66 -30.11 6.32
CA ILE A 127 -2.60 -31.12 6.56
C ILE A 127 -1.26 -30.42 6.84
N TYR A 128 -0.91 -29.41 6.02
CA TYR A 128 0.30 -28.61 6.24
C TYR A 128 0.31 -27.95 7.62
N ALA A 129 -0.79 -27.29 8.01
CA ALA A 129 -0.92 -26.66 9.33
C ALA A 129 -0.71 -27.68 10.47
N ARG A 130 -1.36 -28.85 10.36
CA ARG A 130 -1.21 -29.95 11.32
C ARG A 130 0.24 -30.44 11.38
N ASP A 131 0.83 -30.83 10.26
CA ASP A 131 2.13 -31.49 10.22
C ASP A 131 3.29 -30.57 10.59
N HIS A 132 3.14 -29.25 10.40
CA HIS A 132 4.15 -28.24 10.73
C HIS A 132 3.85 -27.48 12.03
N HIS A 133 2.76 -27.80 12.75
CA HIS A 133 2.36 -27.13 14.00
C HIS A 133 2.24 -25.60 13.84
N THR A 134 1.75 -25.15 12.69
CA THR A 134 1.71 -23.72 12.34
C THR A 134 0.32 -23.24 12.00
N ILE A 135 0.07 -21.97 12.27
CA ILE A 135 -1.17 -21.30 11.85
C ILE A 135 -1.07 -21.05 10.34
N VAL A 136 -2.19 -21.26 9.65
CA VAL A 136 -2.33 -20.95 8.23
C VAL A 136 -3.54 -20.08 7.97
N THR A 137 -3.48 -19.31 6.88
CA THR A 137 -4.61 -18.54 6.38
C THR A 137 -5.03 -19.05 5.00
N GLN A 138 -6.32 -19.24 4.77
CA GLN A 138 -6.85 -19.67 3.48
C GLN A 138 -7.94 -18.72 3.00
N GLY A 139 -7.90 -18.37 1.74
CA GLY A 139 -8.89 -17.49 1.12
C GLY A 139 -8.26 -16.46 0.19
N PRO A 140 -9.03 -15.42 -0.21
CA PRO A 140 -10.45 -15.29 0.09
C PRO A 140 -11.29 -16.35 -0.62
N PHE A 141 -12.39 -16.78 0.02
CA PHE A 141 -13.40 -17.66 -0.55
C PHE A 141 -14.80 -17.08 -0.31
N GLU A 142 -15.76 -17.46 -1.16
CA GLU A 142 -17.14 -16.98 -1.04
C GLU A 142 -17.82 -17.55 0.20
N LEU A 143 -18.48 -16.68 0.96
CA LEU A 143 -19.24 -17.04 2.14
C LEU A 143 -20.69 -17.38 1.76
N LYS A 144 -21.30 -18.36 2.42
CA LYS A 144 -22.70 -18.73 2.17
C LYS A 144 -23.67 -17.60 2.49
N GLN A 145 -23.33 -16.75 3.45
CA GLN A 145 -24.10 -15.57 3.83
C GLN A 145 -23.86 -14.37 2.88
N GLY A 146 -23.03 -14.54 1.84
CA GLY A 146 -22.60 -13.52 0.91
C GLY A 146 -21.33 -12.81 1.36
N GLY A 147 -20.58 -12.25 0.39
CA GLY A 147 -19.26 -11.67 0.62
C GLY A 147 -18.15 -12.72 0.60
N TYR A 148 -16.97 -12.31 1.08
CA TYR A 148 -15.79 -13.17 1.07
C TYR A 148 -15.20 -13.27 2.47
N GLY A 149 -14.53 -14.41 2.75
CA GLY A 149 -13.87 -14.67 4.01
C GLY A 149 -12.47 -15.21 3.86
N ILE A 150 -11.67 -14.99 4.91
CA ILE A 150 -10.36 -15.61 5.10
C ILE A 150 -10.45 -16.48 6.34
N ALA A 151 -10.16 -17.78 6.20
CA ALA A 151 -10.08 -18.68 7.33
C ALA A 151 -8.68 -18.64 7.94
N VAL A 152 -8.61 -18.34 9.23
CA VAL A 152 -7.43 -18.57 10.08
C VAL A 152 -7.62 -19.91 10.76
N ARG A 153 -6.69 -20.86 10.58
CA ARG A 153 -6.71 -22.20 11.21
C ARG A 153 -5.50 -22.37 12.11
N ASN A 154 -5.75 -22.70 13.36
CA ASN A 154 -4.74 -22.98 14.36
C ASN A 154 -4.85 -24.47 14.76
N PRO A 155 -3.83 -25.30 14.49
CA PRO A 155 -3.85 -26.70 14.88
C PRO A 155 -3.61 -26.83 16.38
N ILE A 156 -4.42 -27.67 17.03
CA ILE A 156 -4.42 -27.85 18.48
C ILE A 156 -3.90 -29.22 18.83
N TYR A 157 -2.99 -29.28 19.80
CA TYR A 157 -2.40 -30.49 20.33
C TYR A 157 -2.70 -30.55 21.83
N LEU A 158 -3.21 -31.66 22.26
CA LEU A 158 -3.48 -31.93 23.68
C LEU A 158 -2.63 -33.11 24.15
N LYS A 159 -2.55 -33.32 25.46
CA LYS A 159 -1.87 -34.47 26.07
C LYS A 159 -2.89 -35.45 26.60
N ASP A 160 -2.69 -36.72 26.33
CA ASP A 160 -3.46 -37.81 26.91
C ASP A 160 -3.10 -38.06 28.40
N GLU A 161 -3.75 -39.02 29.02
CA GLU A 161 -3.51 -39.40 30.41
C GLU A 161 -2.10 -39.88 30.69
N ASN A 162 -1.35 -40.30 29.65
CA ASN A 162 0.04 -40.74 29.72
C ASN A 162 1.03 -39.59 29.46
N GLY A 163 0.51 -38.38 29.17
CA GLY A 163 1.31 -37.22 28.82
C GLY A 163 1.79 -37.20 27.37
N GLN A 164 1.30 -38.15 26.53
CA GLN A 164 1.63 -38.19 25.10
C GLN A 164 0.78 -37.15 24.35
N GLU A 165 1.46 -36.34 23.53
CA GLU A 165 0.82 -35.33 22.70
C GLU A 165 0.09 -35.98 21.52
N TYR A 166 -1.16 -35.54 21.27
CA TYR A 166 -1.92 -35.93 20.12
C TYR A 166 -2.60 -34.72 19.46
N PHE A 167 -2.81 -34.79 18.18
CA PHE A 167 -3.54 -33.77 17.45
C PHE A 167 -5.04 -33.86 17.81
N TRP A 168 -5.56 -32.78 18.40
CA TRP A 168 -6.96 -32.69 18.81
C TRP A 168 -7.87 -32.24 17.65
N GLY A 169 -7.38 -31.33 16.79
CA GLY A 169 -8.15 -30.71 15.74
C GLY A 169 -7.73 -29.25 15.50
N PHE A 170 -8.66 -28.43 15.10
CA PHE A 170 -8.43 -27.01 14.82
C PHE A 170 -9.35 -26.09 15.60
N THR A 171 -8.83 -24.92 16.00
CA THR A 171 -9.63 -23.73 16.25
C THR A 171 -9.58 -22.85 15.01
N ILE A 172 -10.74 -22.27 14.63
CA ILE A 172 -10.87 -21.54 13.36
C ILE A 172 -11.58 -20.23 13.59
N VAL A 173 -11.11 -19.21 12.92
CA VAL A 173 -11.80 -17.91 12.81
C VAL A 173 -11.96 -17.58 11.33
N ILE A 174 -13.14 -17.17 10.93
CA ILE A 174 -13.42 -16.64 9.60
C ILE A 174 -13.46 -15.13 9.70
N LEU A 175 -12.54 -14.46 9.01
CA LEU A 175 -12.45 -12.99 8.92
C LEU A 175 -13.19 -12.54 7.66
N ARG A 176 -14.04 -11.52 7.79
CA ARG A 176 -14.86 -11.02 6.67
C ARG A 176 -14.06 -10.03 5.82
N VAL A 177 -14.05 -10.23 4.50
CA VAL A 177 -13.46 -9.33 3.51
C VAL A 177 -14.58 -8.58 2.77
N PRO A 178 -14.54 -7.26 2.64
CA PRO A 178 -13.43 -6.35 2.97
C PRO A 178 -13.44 -5.78 4.40
N ASP A 179 -14.36 -6.15 5.27
CA ASP A 179 -14.63 -5.48 6.57
C ASP A 179 -13.37 -5.35 7.42
N ILE A 180 -12.55 -6.41 7.48
CA ILE A 180 -11.27 -6.42 8.21
C ILE A 180 -10.26 -5.35 7.71
N PHE A 181 -10.41 -4.87 6.47
CA PHE A 181 -9.51 -3.89 5.86
C PHE A 181 -10.16 -2.52 5.66
N SER A 182 -11.48 -2.40 5.90
CA SER A 182 -12.30 -1.26 5.49
C SER A 182 -11.81 0.07 6.05
N ASP A 183 -11.40 0.10 7.29
CA ASP A 183 -10.92 1.31 7.96
C ASP A 183 -9.61 1.83 7.35
N ALA A 184 -8.65 0.92 7.10
CA ALA A 184 -7.39 1.26 6.49
C ALA A 184 -7.56 1.71 5.03
N THR A 185 -8.32 0.94 4.25
CA THR A 185 -8.52 1.19 2.82
C THR A 185 -9.37 2.42 2.55
N SER A 186 -10.40 2.67 3.36
CA SER A 186 -11.22 3.88 3.26
C SER A 186 -10.43 5.17 3.54
N ALA A 187 -9.50 5.12 4.49
CA ALA A 187 -8.63 6.26 4.78
C ALA A 187 -7.66 6.52 3.60
N LEU A 188 -7.04 5.48 3.05
CA LEU A 188 -6.15 5.60 1.90
C LEU A 188 -6.85 6.20 0.68
N SER A 189 -8.05 5.71 0.33
CA SER A 189 -8.85 6.25 -0.77
C SER A 189 -9.18 7.73 -0.57
N LYS A 190 -9.52 8.16 0.65
CA LYS A 190 -9.76 9.58 0.98
C LYS A 190 -8.52 10.46 0.81
N PHE A 191 -7.34 9.88 0.99
CA PHE A 191 -6.06 10.58 0.77
C PHE A 191 -5.57 10.51 -0.69
N GLY A 192 -6.36 9.92 -1.60
CA GLY A 192 -6.04 9.83 -3.02
C GLY A 192 -4.98 8.77 -3.33
N TYR A 193 -5.02 7.63 -2.63
CA TYR A 193 -4.17 6.47 -2.90
C TYR A 193 -4.98 5.28 -3.40
N GLU A 194 -4.41 4.58 -4.37
CA GLU A 194 -4.79 3.24 -4.79
C GLU A 194 -3.95 2.20 -4.02
N TYR A 195 -4.51 1.02 -3.80
CA TYR A 195 -3.86 -0.02 -2.99
C TYR A 195 -4.18 -1.42 -3.51
N SER A 196 -3.31 -2.37 -3.14
CA SER A 196 -3.51 -3.81 -3.35
C SER A 196 -2.94 -4.58 -2.16
N LEU A 197 -3.73 -5.49 -1.61
CA LEU A 197 -3.32 -6.46 -0.62
C LEU A 197 -3.24 -7.83 -1.26
N SER A 198 -2.11 -8.48 -1.17
CA SER A 198 -1.87 -9.82 -1.69
C SER A 198 -1.16 -10.68 -0.65
N LYS A 199 -1.27 -11.99 -0.78
CA LYS A 199 -0.52 -12.96 0.02
C LYS A 199 -0.05 -14.11 -0.86
N THR A 200 0.92 -14.89 -0.39
CA THR A 200 1.28 -16.17 -1.02
C THR A 200 0.05 -17.08 -1.05
N ASP A 201 -0.16 -17.75 -2.17
CA ASP A 201 -1.35 -18.59 -2.40
C ASP A 201 -1.46 -19.73 -1.37
N ASN A 202 -0.28 -20.26 -0.97
CA ASN A 202 -0.14 -21.24 0.10
C ASN A 202 1.27 -21.15 0.72
N PRO A 203 1.53 -21.82 1.86
CA PRO A 203 2.80 -21.75 2.58
C PRO A 203 4.04 -22.25 1.81
N TRP A 204 3.86 -23.03 0.76
CA TRP A 204 4.95 -23.59 -0.07
C TRP A 204 5.07 -22.93 -1.46
N SER A 205 4.38 -21.81 -1.67
CA SER A 205 4.37 -21.08 -2.94
C SER A 205 4.92 -19.68 -2.77
N ASP A 206 5.69 -19.24 -3.77
CA ASP A 206 6.12 -17.83 -3.88
C ASP A 206 5.17 -16.99 -4.76
N ASN A 207 4.09 -17.60 -5.27
CA ASN A 207 3.11 -16.90 -6.09
C ASN A 207 2.14 -16.13 -5.21
N TYR A 208 2.00 -14.83 -5.45
CA TYR A 208 1.06 -13.98 -4.75
C TYR A 208 -0.32 -14.00 -5.40
N LYS A 209 -1.34 -14.07 -4.56
CA LYS A 209 -2.76 -13.93 -4.93
C LYS A 209 -3.30 -12.65 -4.32
N ILE A 210 -4.01 -11.88 -5.13
CA ILE A 210 -4.67 -10.66 -4.65
C ILE A 210 -5.85 -11.06 -3.76
N ILE A 211 -5.88 -10.49 -2.57
CA ILE A 211 -6.94 -10.65 -1.57
C ILE A 211 -7.97 -9.53 -1.72
N TYR A 212 -7.48 -8.29 -1.82
CA TYR A 212 -8.32 -7.10 -1.95
C TYR A 212 -7.53 -5.98 -2.63
N GLN A 213 -8.18 -5.21 -3.50
CA GLN A 213 -7.54 -4.09 -4.19
C GLN A 213 -8.55 -2.99 -4.52
N SER A 214 -8.05 -1.80 -4.75
CA SER A 214 -8.79 -0.68 -5.32
C SER A 214 -9.08 -0.90 -6.82
N ASP A 215 -9.92 -0.05 -7.40
CA ASP A 215 -10.44 -0.24 -8.77
C ASP A 215 -9.36 -0.07 -9.86
N ARG A 216 -8.29 0.68 -9.58
CA ARG A 216 -7.26 0.99 -10.57
C ARG A 216 -6.02 0.13 -10.39
N GLN A 217 -5.36 -0.16 -11.51
CA GLN A 217 -4.08 -0.86 -11.50
C GLN A 217 -2.98 0.03 -10.92
N LEU A 218 -2.19 -0.53 -10.00
CA LEU A 218 -1.06 0.16 -9.39
C LEU A 218 0.10 0.32 -10.37
N THR A 219 0.73 1.50 -10.35
CA THR A 219 1.90 1.78 -11.19
C THR A 219 3.11 2.06 -10.30
N ASN A 220 4.09 1.18 -10.34
CA ASN A 220 5.34 1.26 -9.57
C ASN A 220 5.11 1.56 -8.08
N PRO A 221 4.28 0.75 -7.38
CA PRO A 221 3.87 0.99 -6.00
C PRO A 221 5.05 0.96 -5.01
N VAL A 222 4.82 1.51 -3.83
CA VAL A 222 5.60 1.21 -2.63
C VAL A 222 4.92 0.08 -1.86
N SER A 223 5.67 -0.71 -1.09
CA SER A 223 5.12 -1.86 -0.37
C SER A 223 5.45 -1.86 1.12
N TYR A 224 4.56 -2.49 1.89
CA TYR A 224 4.79 -2.98 3.23
C TYR A 224 4.60 -4.51 3.19
N ASP A 225 5.65 -5.22 3.55
CA ASP A 225 5.68 -6.69 3.55
C ASP A 225 5.64 -7.19 5.00
N PHE A 226 4.80 -8.18 5.29
CA PHE A 226 4.68 -8.82 6.60
C PHE A 226 4.41 -10.31 6.46
N THR A 227 4.49 -11.05 7.58
CA THR A 227 4.33 -12.52 7.57
C THR A 227 3.31 -12.95 8.62
N ILE A 228 2.36 -13.78 8.22
CA ILE A 228 1.40 -14.41 9.10
C ILE A 228 1.60 -15.93 9.06
N GLY A 229 1.99 -16.52 10.18
CA GLY A 229 2.40 -17.91 10.22
C GLY A 229 3.61 -18.15 9.31
N THR A 230 3.41 -18.89 8.24
CA THR A 230 4.44 -19.17 7.21
C THR A 230 4.13 -18.49 5.87
N GLU A 231 3.10 -17.68 5.79
CA GLU A 231 2.65 -17.02 4.57
C GLU A 231 3.12 -15.56 4.53
N ASN A 232 3.63 -15.15 3.37
CA ASN A 232 4.06 -13.78 3.15
C ASN A 232 2.90 -12.95 2.59
N TRP A 233 2.72 -11.78 3.18
CA TRP A 233 1.71 -10.80 2.81
C TRP A 233 2.39 -9.55 2.29
N LYS A 234 1.76 -8.90 1.33
CA LYS A 234 2.25 -7.67 0.74
C LYS A 234 1.12 -6.67 0.58
N PHE A 235 1.32 -5.50 1.14
CA PHE A 235 0.41 -4.36 0.97
C PHE A 235 1.10 -3.29 0.14
N GLU A 236 0.54 -2.99 -1.03
CA GLU A 236 1.09 -2.07 -2.01
C GLU A 236 0.23 -0.83 -2.14
N VAL A 237 0.87 0.34 -2.28
CA VAL A 237 0.21 1.64 -2.34
C VAL A 237 0.84 2.52 -3.43
N THR A 238 0.00 3.23 -4.19
CA THR A 238 0.42 4.23 -5.18
C THR A 238 -0.52 5.43 -5.15
N PRO A 239 -0.03 6.67 -5.40
CA PRO A 239 -0.92 7.81 -5.54
C PRO A 239 -1.86 7.64 -6.74
N GLU A 240 -3.12 8.03 -6.61
CA GLU A 240 -4.13 7.96 -7.68
C GLU A 240 -3.72 8.73 -8.95
N ASN A 241 -3.05 9.87 -8.76
CA ASN A 241 -2.59 10.73 -9.85
C ASN A 241 -1.16 10.41 -10.31
N GLY A 242 -0.57 9.31 -9.83
CA GLY A 242 0.83 8.94 -10.07
C GLY A 242 1.82 9.74 -9.24
N TRP A 243 3.11 9.53 -9.51
CA TRP A 243 4.22 10.09 -8.72
C TRP A 243 4.60 11.52 -9.10
N GLU A 244 4.10 12.01 -10.22
CA GLU A 244 4.48 13.30 -10.81
C GLU A 244 3.43 14.37 -10.53
N ASN A 245 3.89 15.54 -10.07
CA ASN A 245 3.05 16.72 -9.95
C ASN A 245 3.15 17.58 -11.22
N ASN A 246 2.56 17.08 -12.31
CA ASN A 246 2.62 17.75 -13.62
C ASN A 246 2.10 19.19 -13.60
N THR A 247 1.13 19.49 -12.75
CA THR A 247 0.58 20.85 -12.61
C THR A 247 1.62 21.81 -12.03
N LEU A 248 2.30 21.41 -10.96
CA LEU A 248 3.34 22.21 -10.33
C LEU A 248 4.51 22.45 -11.31
N ILE A 249 4.96 21.38 -11.98
CA ILE A 249 6.04 21.45 -12.99
C ILE A 249 5.68 22.39 -14.13
N ALA A 250 4.44 22.34 -14.65
CA ALA A 250 3.97 23.24 -15.69
C ALA A 250 3.96 24.70 -15.23
N VAL A 251 3.44 24.99 -14.03
CA VAL A 251 3.40 26.35 -13.47
C VAL A 251 4.81 26.91 -13.30
N ILE A 252 5.73 26.15 -12.71
CA ILE A 252 7.13 26.55 -12.52
C ILE A 252 7.80 26.80 -13.86
N SER A 253 7.62 25.92 -14.83
CA SER A 253 8.19 26.06 -16.18
C SER A 253 7.73 27.35 -16.86
N VAL A 254 6.44 27.63 -16.87
CA VAL A 254 5.87 28.85 -17.48
C VAL A 254 6.42 30.10 -16.79
N PHE A 255 6.47 30.12 -15.46
CA PHE A 255 6.97 31.24 -14.68
C PHE A 255 8.45 31.57 -14.99
N PHE A 256 9.32 30.57 -14.97
CA PHE A 256 10.74 30.77 -15.23
C PHE A 256 11.05 31.07 -16.71
N ILE A 257 10.28 30.54 -17.66
CA ILE A 257 10.37 30.90 -19.09
C ILE A 257 9.99 32.38 -19.27
N ALA A 258 8.93 32.86 -18.62
CA ALA A 258 8.52 34.26 -18.67
C ALA A 258 9.62 35.19 -18.13
N ILE A 259 10.25 34.84 -17.01
CA ILE A 259 11.39 35.59 -16.46
C ILE A 259 12.57 35.62 -17.45
N THR A 260 12.90 34.48 -18.05
CA THR A 260 13.97 34.38 -19.03
C THR A 260 13.73 35.30 -20.24
N MET A 261 12.49 35.31 -20.76
CA MET A 261 12.10 36.20 -21.86
C MET A 261 12.18 37.66 -21.47
N LEU A 262 11.78 38.03 -20.24
CA LEU A 262 11.93 39.37 -19.71
C LEU A 262 13.39 39.80 -19.65
N LEU A 263 14.30 38.96 -19.13
CA LEU A 263 15.73 39.22 -19.06
C LEU A 263 16.36 39.39 -20.44
N VAL A 264 15.96 38.59 -21.41
CA VAL A 264 16.43 38.71 -22.82
C VAL A 264 16.01 40.04 -23.42
N THR A 265 14.74 40.46 -23.23
CA THR A 265 14.23 41.75 -23.72
C THR A 265 14.94 42.94 -23.07
N LEU A 266 15.09 42.92 -21.75
CA LEU A 266 15.81 43.96 -21.00
C LEU A 266 17.27 44.07 -21.46
N THR A 267 17.96 42.94 -21.64
CA THR A 267 19.34 42.88 -22.14
C THR A 267 19.45 43.52 -23.55
N ARG A 268 18.49 43.19 -24.42
CA ARG A 268 18.45 43.78 -25.78
C ARG A 268 18.22 45.29 -25.72
N MET A 269 17.25 45.75 -24.91
CA MET A 269 16.94 47.17 -24.74
C MET A 269 18.15 47.93 -24.17
N TRP A 270 18.84 47.39 -23.19
CA TRP A 270 20.04 47.96 -22.60
C TRP A 270 21.17 48.15 -23.64
N LEU A 271 21.43 47.11 -24.46
CA LEU A 271 22.44 47.17 -25.52
C LEU A 271 22.13 48.23 -26.60
N VAL A 272 20.85 48.34 -26.98
CA VAL A 272 20.40 49.35 -27.94
C VAL A 272 20.52 50.75 -27.35
N SER A 273 20.10 50.95 -26.09
CA SER A 273 20.21 52.24 -25.39
C SER A 273 21.67 52.69 -25.24
N LYS A 274 22.57 51.77 -24.86
CA LYS A 274 24.00 52.06 -24.74
C LYS A 274 24.61 52.48 -26.08
N GLU A 275 24.25 51.85 -27.19
CA GLU A 275 24.74 52.23 -28.52
C GLU A 275 24.20 53.57 -28.94
N ASN A 276 22.93 53.85 -28.70
CA ASN A 276 22.34 55.16 -29.02
C ASN A 276 23.03 56.26 -28.21
N LYS A 277 23.27 56.07 -26.92
CA LYS A 277 24.01 57.00 -26.09
C LYS A 277 25.40 57.29 -26.63
N ASN A 278 26.16 56.24 -27.04
CA ASN A 278 27.47 56.40 -27.64
C ASN A 278 27.42 57.18 -28.97
N LYS A 279 26.42 56.94 -29.84
CA LYS A 279 26.21 57.68 -31.08
C LYS A 279 25.91 59.17 -30.80
N PHE A 280 25.04 59.45 -29.84
CA PHE A 280 24.76 60.84 -29.44
C PHE A 280 25.98 61.56 -28.86
N GLN A 281 26.82 60.90 -28.09
CA GLN A 281 28.07 61.48 -27.60
C GLN A 281 29.03 61.79 -28.73
N ILE A 282 29.20 60.87 -29.69
CA ILE A 282 30.09 61.15 -30.88
C ILE A 282 29.52 62.34 -31.67
N LEU A 283 28.21 62.36 -31.95
CA LEU A 283 27.57 63.48 -32.68
C LEU A 283 27.66 64.81 -31.93
N ALA A 284 27.64 64.82 -30.58
CA ALA A 284 27.76 66.05 -29.77
C ALA A 284 29.22 66.60 -29.70
N HIS A 285 30.20 65.74 -29.92
CA HIS A 285 31.61 66.12 -29.88
C HIS A 285 32.26 66.33 -31.27
N THR A 286 31.53 66.03 -32.35
CA THR A 286 32.05 66.19 -33.74
C THR A 286 31.46 67.47 -34.35
N ASP A 287 32.27 68.34 -34.85
CA ASP A 287 31.85 69.57 -35.58
C ASP A 287 31.07 69.17 -36.83
N SER A 288 29.86 69.75 -37.01
CA SER A 288 28.93 69.39 -38.07
C SER A 288 29.41 69.79 -39.50
N LEU A 289 30.40 70.68 -39.61
CA LEU A 289 30.95 71.18 -40.86
C LEU A 289 32.29 70.53 -41.25
N THR A 290 33.13 70.21 -40.28
CA THR A 290 34.48 69.71 -40.56
C THR A 290 34.64 68.22 -40.29
N GLY A 291 33.75 67.55 -39.54
CA GLY A 291 33.87 66.16 -39.19
C GLY A 291 34.98 65.79 -38.21
N ILE A 292 35.66 66.83 -37.61
CA ILE A 292 36.82 66.71 -36.70
C ILE A 292 36.35 66.94 -35.26
N TYR A 293 37.04 66.29 -34.26
CA TYR A 293 36.83 66.49 -32.82
C TYR A 293 37.21 67.89 -32.34
#